data_572aee6a33f34f294737389e404d499d
#
_entry.id   572aee6a33f34f294737389e404d499d
#
_cell.length_a   1.000
_cell.length_b   1.000
_cell.length_c   1.000
_cell.angle_alpha   90.00
_cell.angle_beta   90.00
_cell.angle_gamma   90.00
#
_symmetry.space_group_name_H-M   'P 1'
#
loop_
_entity.id
_entity.type
_entity.pdbx_description
1 polymer ?
#
loop_
_entity_poly.entity_id
_entity_poly.type
_entity_poly.pdbx_seq_one_letter_code
_entity_poly.pdbx_strand_id
1 'polypeptide(L)'
;MASIEQDKLRLLRGAVQDNVDLLRGIRTHTRSRHRKIEGPWIWSPFLLAVLAILWQASPVISTRPAATPQDSTADIKQAQAMAQLAAPEVQTPALTPHPLDRAVIPLGINRIVIDAGHGGKQPGAISESGVSEKDITLDIALRVHRLLDKAPFEVLMTRQDDRTMTLEKRVAFANSNRADLFISIHINWTEPREIRPLETYFVGPSDDPATIKLASMENQESGYSLSEYRRVLEKIYIDTRRDESRNLAKNIHAELYQALKAVNPTLDNRGVRTAPFLVLVGTEMPAILLEVSTLSNEEEVELLIDPDYREKIALAVSRGIGSYANNLNRSAEKGS
;
A
#
# COMPACT_ATOMS: atom_id res chain seq x y z
N MET A 1 28.22 -13.32 -14.22
CA MET A 1 26.73 -13.24 -14.02
C MET A 1 26.29 -13.58 -12.59
N ALA A 2 26.85 -14.58 -11.91
CA ALA A 2 26.48 -14.93 -10.52
C ALA A 2 26.71 -13.82 -9.47
N SER A 3 27.68 -12.93 -9.67
CA SER A 3 28.00 -11.83 -8.74
C SER A 3 26.91 -10.76 -8.69
N ILE A 4 26.34 -10.36 -9.83
CA ILE A 4 25.33 -9.30 -9.93
C ILE A 4 24.01 -9.75 -9.30
N GLU A 5 23.68 -11.03 -9.43
CA GLU A 5 22.46 -11.60 -8.86
C GLU A 5 22.55 -11.74 -7.33
N GLN A 6 23.74 -12.08 -6.82
CA GLN A 6 24.00 -12.11 -5.37
C GLN A 6 24.00 -10.70 -4.75
N ASP A 7 24.51 -9.70 -5.45
CA ASP A 7 24.48 -8.31 -4.99
C ASP A 7 23.06 -7.72 -5.01
N LYS A 8 22.27 -8.05 -6.04
CA LYS A 8 20.83 -7.74 -6.07
C LYS A 8 20.09 -8.35 -4.88
N LEU A 9 20.27 -9.64 -4.62
CA LEU A 9 19.66 -10.34 -3.49
C LEU A 9 20.08 -9.75 -2.14
N ARG A 10 21.31 -9.28 -2.01
CA ARG A 10 21.82 -8.64 -0.78
C ARG A 10 21.15 -7.26 -0.57
N LEU A 11 21.04 -6.43 -1.62
CA LEU A 11 20.37 -5.15 -1.57
C LEU A 11 18.88 -5.31 -1.24
N LEU A 12 18.24 -6.31 -1.83
CA LEU A 12 16.83 -6.63 -1.61
C LEU A 12 16.56 -7.07 -0.17
N ARG A 13 17.42 -7.95 0.39
CA ARG A 13 17.31 -8.35 1.81
C ARG A 13 17.52 -7.17 2.75
N GLY A 14 18.40 -6.23 2.40
CA GLY A 14 18.59 -4.98 3.15
C GLY A 14 17.32 -4.14 3.17
N ALA A 15 16.74 -3.86 2.00
CA ALA A 15 15.53 -3.05 1.89
C ALA A 15 14.31 -3.67 2.61
N VAL A 16 14.16 -5.00 2.54
CA VAL A 16 13.11 -5.72 3.28
C VAL A 16 13.34 -5.63 4.79
N GLN A 17 14.59 -5.77 5.25
CA GLN A 17 14.93 -5.68 6.66
C GLN A 17 14.70 -4.27 7.21
N ASP A 18 15.08 -3.23 6.46
CA ASP A 18 14.89 -1.83 6.84
C ASP A 18 13.39 -1.49 6.99
N ASN A 19 12.54 -2.00 6.09
CA ASN A 19 11.08 -1.86 6.19
C ASN A 19 10.50 -2.60 7.41
N VAL A 20 10.98 -3.80 7.70
CA VAL A 20 10.55 -4.57 8.89
C VAL A 20 10.99 -3.86 10.18
N ASP A 21 12.18 -3.27 10.20
CA ASP A 21 12.70 -2.55 11.36
C ASP A 21 11.94 -1.23 11.57
N LEU A 22 11.56 -0.54 10.49
CA LEU A 22 10.70 0.65 10.55
C LEU A 22 9.32 0.32 11.16
N LEU A 23 8.69 -0.78 10.73
CA LEU A 23 7.41 -1.25 11.27
C LEU A 23 7.49 -1.65 12.75
N ARG A 24 8.69 -2.03 13.24
CA ARG A 24 8.95 -2.34 14.65
C ARG A 24 9.30 -1.12 15.48
N GLY A 25 9.33 0.08 14.89
CA GLY A 25 9.78 1.31 15.55
C GLY A 25 11.29 1.30 15.87
N ILE A 26 12.08 0.41 15.28
CA ILE A 26 13.53 0.33 15.42
C ILE A 26 14.12 1.38 14.48
N ARG A 27 14.79 2.39 15.02
CA ARG A 27 15.52 3.38 14.22
C ARG A 27 16.65 2.70 13.46
N THR A 28 16.54 2.60 12.14
CA THR A 28 17.63 2.15 11.29
C THR A 28 18.74 3.19 11.29
N HIS A 29 19.91 2.81 11.78
CA HIS A 29 21.11 3.65 11.70
C HIS A 29 21.61 3.62 10.25
N THR A 30 21.27 4.62 9.45
CA THR A 30 22.01 4.93 8.24
C THR A 30 23.45 5.26 8.61
N ARG A 31 24.37 4.38 8.23
CA ARG A 31 25.80 4.64 8.34
C ARG A 31 26.19 5.77 7.38
N SER A 32 25.93 7.00 7.80
CA SER A 32 26.55 8.18 7.19
C SER A 32 28.04 8.15 7.53
N ARG A 33 28.87 8.02 6.50
CA ARG A 33 30.31 8.26 6.61
C ARG A 33 30.54 9.77 6.81
N HIS A 34 30.36 10.26 8.02
CA HIS A 34 30.81 11.60 8.36
C HIS A 34 32.31 11.55 8.78
N ARG A 35 33.11 12.34 8.05
CA ARG A 35 34.48 12.73 8.42
C ARG A 35 34.46 13.29 9.85
N LYS A 36 35.38 12.78 10.68
CA LYS A 36 35.68 13.35 11.99
C LYS A 36 36.09 14.82 11.84
N ILE A 37 35.36 15.68 12.49
CA ILE A 37 35.83 17.03 12.85
C ILE A 37 36.05 16.99 14.36
N GLU A 38 37.30 17.08 14.77
CA GLU A 38 37.67 17.17 16.18
C GLU A 38 37.53 18.66 16.64
N GLY A 39 36.67 18.91 17.60
CA GLY A 39 36.55 20.19 18.29
C GLY A 39 36.34 19.97 19.79
N PRO A 40 36.81 20.89 20.68
CA PRO A 40 36.99 20.60 22.11
C PRO A 40 35.68 20.59 22.88
N TRP A 41 35.60 19.65 23.81
CA TRP A 41 34.51 19.45 24.77
C TRP A 41 34.43 20.59 25.78
N ILE A 42 33.29 21.26 25.83
CA ILE A 42 32.92 22.14 26.95
C ILE A 42 31.81 21.44 27.75
N TRP A 43 32.15 20.95 28.93
CA TRP A 43 31.22 20.34 29.87
C TRP A 43 30.32 21.41 30.50
N SER A 44 29.01 21.31 30.31
CA SER A 44 28.03 22.15 30.99
C SER A 44 27.57 21.47 32.30
N PRO A 45 27.62 22.15 33.47
CA PRO A 45 27.26 21.56 34.76
C PRO A 45 25.76 21.34 35.00
N PHE A 46 24.91 21.58 33.99
CA PHE A 46 23.46 21.45 34.13
C PHE A 46 22.92 19.99 34.06
N LEU A 47 23.75 19.04 33.68
CA LEU A 47 23.29 17.64 33.50
C LEU A 47 23.32 16.79 34.77
N LEU A 48 24.00 17.28 35.85
CA LEU A 48 24.10 16.58 37.13
C LEU A 48 22.94 16.88 38.11
N ALA A 49 22.19 17.95 37.89
CA ALA A 49 21.08 18.33 38.77
C ALA A 49 19.78 17.52 38.50
N VAL A 50 19.60 16.96 37.31
CA VAL A 50 18.38 16.21 36.94
C VAL A 50 18.40 14.75 37.41
N LEU A 51 19.59 14.17 37.62
CA LEU A 51 19.73 12.78 38.09
C LEU A 51 19.55 12.60 39.60
N ALA A 52 19.67 13.67 40.38
CA ALA A 52 19.51 13.63 41.86
C ALA A 52 18.03 13.61 42.31
N ILE A 53 17.11 14.07 41.47
CA ILE A 53 15.68 14.15 41.82
C ILE A 53 14.93 12.83 41.57
N LEU A 54 15.47 11.92 40.75
CA LEU A 54 14.83 10.66 40.43
C LEU A 54 15.16 9.49 41.37
N TRP A 55 16.04 9.69 42.36
CA TRP A 55 16.41 8.60 43.31
C TRP A 55 15.59 8.59 44.61
N GLN A 56 14.68 9.51 44.84
CA GLN A 56 13.89 9.53 46.09
C GLN A 56 12.48 8.95 46.02
N ALA A 57 12.09 8.28 44.92
CA ALA A 57 10.77 7.68 44.80
C ALA A 57 10.85 6.19 44.44
N SER A 58 11.42 5.36 45.31
CA SER A 58 11.29 3.91 45.18
C SER A 58 10.32 3.37 46.23
N PRO A 59 9.21 2.74 45.83
CA PRO A 59 8.34 2.04 46.79
C PRO A 59 9.00 0.73 47.25
N VAL A 60 8.94 0.51 48.56
CA VAL A 60 9.38 -0.68 49.26
C VAL A 60 8.55 -1.89 48.76
N ILE A 61 9.19 -2.84 48.07
CA ILE A 61 8.57 -4.11 47.69
C ILE A 61 8.68 -5.05 48.92
N SER A 62 7.52 -5.37 49.51
CA SER A 62 7.35 -6.39 50.52
C SER A 62 7.58 -7.78 49.93
N THR A 63 8.59 -8.51 50.43
CA THR A 63 8.88 -9.90 50.05
C THR A 63 7.92 -10.86 50.77
N ARG A 64 7.07 -11.55 50.01
CA ARG A 64 6.37 -12.76 50.47
C ARG A 64 7.28 -13.98 50.28
N PRO A 65 7.29 -14.95 51.21
CA PRO A 65 8.13 -16.14 51.07
C PRO A 65 7.62 -17.08 49.99
N ALA A 66 8.57 -17.67 49.26
CA ALA A 66 8.35 -18.60 48.16
C ALA A 66 7.68 -19.90 48.68
N ALA A 67 6.61 -20.29 47.97
CA ALA A 67 6.03 -21.64 48.10
C ALA A 67 6.85 -22.60 47.22
N THR A 68 7.11 -23.79 47.79
CA THR A 68 7.82 -24.91 47.16
C THR A 68 7.14 -25.40 45.87
N PRO A 69 7.88 -25.82 44.85
CA PRO A 69 7.29 -26.37 43.64
C PRO A 69 6.71 -27.75 43.86
N GLN A 70 5.40 -27.90 43.70
CA GLN A 70 4.79 -29.21 43.52
C GLN A 70 4.79 -29.58 42.03
N ASP A 71 5.03 -30.87 41.79
CA ASP A 71 5.17 -31.55 40.51
C ASP A 71 4.13 -31.14 39.46
N SER A 72 4.60 -30.49 38.40
CA SER A 72 3.76 -29.99 37.30
C SER A 72 3.88 -30.79 36.00
N THR A 73 4.24 -32.08 36.06
CA THR A 73 4.34 -32.93 34.88
C THR A 73 2.98 -33.40 34.33
N ALA A 74 1.90 -33.32 35.13
CA ALA A 74 0.56 -33.65 34.68
C ALA A 74 -0.10 -32.54 33.86
N ASP A 75 0.11 -31.29 34.27
CA ASP A 75 -0.50 -30.11 33.59
C ASP A 75 0.09 -29.84 32.21
N ILE A 76 1.39 -30.14 31.98
CA ILE A 76 2.03 -29.98 30.70
C ILE A 76 1.51 -30.97 29.64
N LYS A 77 1.24 -32.22 30.06
CA LYS A 77 0.65 -33.23 29.15
C LYS A 77 -0.80 -32.91 28.77
N GLN A 78 -1.57 -32.33 29.69
CA GLN A 78 -2.95 -31.94 29.42
C GLN A 78 -3.05 -30.70 28.55
N ALA A 79 -2.14 -29.73 28.70
CA ALA A 79 -2.03 -28.56 27.82
C ALA A 79 -1.57 -28.91 26.40
N GLN A 80 -0.67 -29.88 26.25
CA GLN A 80 -0.24 -30.37 24.95
C GLN A 80 -1.31 -31.18 24.21
N ALA A 81 -2.12 -31.97 24.94
CA ALA A 81 -3.26 -32.70 24.37
C ALA A 81 -4.41 -31.78 23.94
N MET A 82 -4.65 -30.67 24.64
CA MET A 82 -5.66 -29.68 24.24
C MET A 82 -5.19 -28.81 23.08
N ALA A 83 -3.89 -28.56 22.93
CA ALA A 83 -3.33 -27.83 21.79
C ALA A 83 -3.40 -28.63 20.48
N GLN A 84 -3.49 -29.95 20.55
CA GLN A 84 -3.65 -30.82 19.36
C GLN A 84 -5.09 -30.98 18.88
N LEU A 85 -6.10 -30.56 19.67
CA LEU A 85 -7.52 -30.72 19.33
C LEU A 85 -8.22 -29.44 18.86
N ALA A 86 -7.55 -28.31 18.78
CA ALA A 86 -8.17 -27.01 18.54
C ALA A 86 -7.54 -26.19 17.38
N ALA A 87 -7.08 -26.81 16.33
CA ALA A 87 -6.77 -26.10 15.09
C ALA A 87 -7.46 -26.82 13.95
N PRO A 88 -8.57 -26.30 13.40
CA PRO A 88 -8.92 -26.63 12.04
C PRO A 88 -7.76 -26.10 11.20
N GLU A 89 -7.07 -27.00 10.50
CA GLU A 89 -6.11 -26.70 9.46
C GLU A 89 -6.83 -25.84 8.41
N VAL A 90 -6.76 -24.51 8.57
CA VAL A 90 -7.14 -23.59 7.51
C VAL A 90 -6.13 -23.86 6.41
N GLN A 91 -6.50 -24.70 5.46
CA GLN A 91 -5.80 -24.82 4.20
C GLN A 91 -5.83 -23.43 3.55
N THR A 92 -4.81 -22.62 3.85
CA THR A 92 -4.49 -21.46 3.00
C THR A 92 -4.29 -22.01 1.59
N PRO A 93 -5.07 -21.56 0.60
CA PRO A 93 -4.81 -21.95 -0.77
C PRO A 93 -3.34 -21.65 -1.05
N ALA A 94 -2.56 -22.67 -1.33
CA ALA A 94 -1.18 -22.50 -1.72
C ALA A 94 -1.19 -21.62 -2.98
N LEU A 95 -0.81 -20.34 -2.83
CA LEU A 95 -0.55 -19.42 -3.92
C LEU A 95 0.74 -19.91 -4.61
N THR A 96 0.65 -21.03 -5.32
CA THR A 96 1.68 -21.45 -6.25
C THR A 96 1.61 -20.49 -7.44
N PRO A 97 2.69 -19.74 -7.75
CA PRO A 97 2.75 -18.98 -8.97
C PRO A 97 2.72 -19.97 -10.13
N HIS A 98 1.61 -20.08 -10.81
CA HIS A 98 1.62 -20.67 -12.14
C HIS A 98 2.38 -19.71 -13.07
N PRO A 99 3.41 -20.16 -13.80
CA PRO A 99 3.93 -19.37 -14.90
C PRO A 99 2.77 -19.12 -15.86
N LEU A 100 2.34 -17.86 -15.97
CA LEU A 100 1.30 -17.47 -16.90
C LEU A 100 1.83 -17.73 -18.31
N ASP A 101 1.20 -18.67 -19.01
CA ASP A 101 1.41 -18.83 -20.43
C ASP A 101 0.99 -17.52 -21.10
N ARG A 102 1.86 -16.90 -21.90
CA ARG A 102 1.60 -15.68 -22.66
C ARG A 102 0.37 -15.80 -23.58
N ALA A 103 -0.08 -17.03 -23.84
CA ALA A 103 -1.29 -17.34 -24.61
C ALA A 103 -2.61 -17.05 -23.86
N VAL A 104 -2.59 -16.71 -22.57
CA VAL A 104 -3.79 -16.49 -21.73
C VAL A 104 -4.00 -15.01 -21.38
N ILE A 105 -3.34 -14.07 -22.07
CA ILE A 105 -3.72 -12.64 -21.98
C ILE A 105 -5.07 -12.53 -22.69
N PRO A 106 -6.15 -12.12 -22.01
CA PRO A 106 -7.44 -11.95 -22.66
C PRO A 106 -7.29 -11.01 -23.85
N LEU A 107 -7.71 -11.43 -25.03
CA LEU A 107 -7.73 -10.61 -26.24
C LEU A 107 -8.69 -9.40 -26.15
N GLY A 108 -9.30 -9.20 -24.99
CA GLY A 108 -10.17 -8.07 -24.68
C GLY A 108 -10.37 -7.92 -23.17
N ILE A 109 -10.50 -6.69 -22.72
CA ILE A 109 -10.90 -6.38 -21.35
C ILE A 109 -12.42 -6.44 -21.30
N ASN A 110 -12.96 -7.27 -20.41
CA ASN A 110 -14.39 -7.42 -20.19
C ASN A 110 -14.81 -6.98 -18.79
N ARG A 111 -14.02 -7.31 -17.75
CA ARG A 111 -14.39 -7.09 -16.36
C ARG A 111 -13.35 -6.24 -15.64
N ILE A 112 -13.82 -5.17 -15.03
CA ILE A 112 -12.98 -4.20 -14.32
C ILE A 112 -13.44 -4.12 -12.87
N VAL A 113 -12.51 -4.20 -11.92
CA VAL A 113 -12.78 -3.91 -10.51
C VAL A 113 -12.23 -2.53 -10.17
N ILE A 114 -13.12 -1.66 -9.70
CA ILE A 114 -12.78 -0.36 -9.12
C ILE A 114 -12.80 -0.52 -7.61
N ASP A 115 -11.67 -0.22 -6.99
CA ASP A 115 -11.49 -0.25 -5.55
C ASP A 115 -11.50 1.17 -4.99
N ALA A 116 -12.47 1.49 -4.14
CA ALA A 116 -12.49 2.72 -3.39
C ALA A 116 -11.70 2.53 -2.10
N GLY A 117 -10.56 3.18 -1.97
CA GLY A 117 -9.68 3.08 -0.81
C GLY A 117 -10.41 3.34 0.50
N HIS A 118 -9.96 2.70 1.59
CA HIS A 118 -10.50 2.85 2.95
C HIS A 118 -11.99 2.49 3.09
N GLY A 119 -12.67 3.01 4.12
CA GLY A 119 -14.10 2.82 4.35
C GLY A 119 -14.47 2.34 5.75
N GLY A 120 -15.65 2.70 6.22
CA GLY A 120 -16.16 2.36 7.54
C GLY A 120 -15.29 2.92 8.66
N LYS A 121 -14.64 2.03 9.43
CA LYS A 121 -13.75 2.42 10.54
C LYS A 121 -12.39 2.94 10.11
N GLN A 122 -12.07 2.86 8.84
CA GLN A 122 -10.80 3.27 8.26
C GLN A 122 -11.02 4.54 7.42
N PRO A 123 -10.80 5.72 8.00
CA PRO A 123 -11.08 6.97 7.30
C PRO A 123 -10.06 7.29 6.20
N GLY A 124 -8.88 6.65 6.19
CA GLY A 124 -7.72 7.08 5.42
C GLY A 124 -7.15 8.39 5.96
N ALA A 125 -6.57 9.21 5.11
CA ALA A 125 -6.14 10.56 5.43
C ALA A 125 -7.35 11.43 5.79
N ILE A 126 -7.14 12.39 6.71
CA ILE A 126 -8.16 13.38 7.11
C ILE A 126 -7.54 14.77 7.03
N SER A 127 -8.13 15.68 6.25
CA SER A 127 -7.69 17.08 6.16
C SER A 127 -7.87 17.83 7.47
N GLU A 128 -7.27 19.00 7.60
CA GLU A 128 -7.50 19.88 8.76
C GLU A 128 -8.96 20.34 8.87
N SER A 129 -9.63 20.48 7.73
CA SER A 129 -11.06 20.82 7.65
C SER A 129 -11.99 19.63 7.90
N GLY A 130 -11.45 18.42 8.15
CA GLY A 130 -12.22 17.22 8.50
C GLY A 130 -12.74 16.40 7.32
N VAL A 131 -12.30 16.68 6.10
CA VAL A 131 -12.61 15.87 4.91
C VAL A 131 -11.83 14.56 4.99
N SER A 132 -12.53 13.41 4.86
CA SER A 132 -11.90 12.09 4.93
C SER A 132 -11.66 11.50 3.54
N GLU A 133 -10.56 10.80 3.40
CA GLU A 133 -10.18 10.12 2.15
C GLU A 133 -11.26 9.12 1.70
N LYS A 134 -11.79 8.32 2.64
CA LYS A 134 -12.81 7.30 2.33
C LYS A 134 -14.04 7.85 1.62
N ASP A 135 -14.45 9.11 1.93
CA ASP A 135 -15.63 9.71 1.35
C ASP A 135 -15.35 10.20 -0.07
N ILE A 136 -14.19 10.81 -0.28
CA ILE A 136 -13.75 11.29 -1.60
C ILE A 136 -13.49 10.11 -2.55
N THR A 137 -12.77 9.08 -2.09
CA THR A 137 -12.47 7.89 -2.92
C THR A 137 -13.74 7.15 -3.33
N LEU A 138 -14.73 7.04 -2.43
CA LEU A 138 -16.02 6.44 -2.75
C LEU A 138 -16.78 7.24 -3.80
N ASP A 139 -16.85 8.56 -3.66
CA ASP A 139 -17.56 9.41 -4.65
C ASP A 139 -16.90 9.33 -6.03
N ILE A 140 -15.55 9.40 -6.11
CA ILE A 140 -14.82 9.26 -7.37
C ILE A 140 -15.06 7.87 -7.98
N ALA A 141 -14.95 6.80 -7.19
CA ALA A 141 -15.15 5.43 -7.65
C ALA A 141 -16.56 5.19 -8.19
N LEU A 142 -17.60 5.72 -7.52
CA LEU A 142 -18.99 5.67 -8.00
C LEU A 142 -19.18 6.41 -9.32
N ARG A 143 -18.49 7.53 -9.52
CA ARG A 143 -18.52 8.28 -10.79
C ARG A 143 -17.82 7.50 -11.90
N VAL A 144 -16.66 6.91 -11.63
CA VAL A 144 -15.94 6.04 -12.59
C VAL A 144 -16.84 4.87 -12.99
N HIS A 145 -17.46 4.19 -12.01
CA HIS A 145 -18.41 3.10 -12.27
C HIS A 145 -19.53 3.54 -13.23
N ARG A 146 -20.23 4.64 -12.91
CA ARG A 146 -21.31 5.18 -13.75
C ARG A 146 -20.88 5.52 -15.17
N LEU A 147 -19.65 6.04 -15.35
CA LEU A 147 -19.11 6.39 -16.66
C LEU A 147 -18.77 5.16 -17.48
N LEU A 148 -18.21 4.14 -16.87
CA LEU A 148 -17.81 2.89 -17.51
C LEU A 148 -18.99 1.95 -17.76
N ASP A 149 -20.08 2.05 -17.01
CA ASP A 149 -21.32 1.26 -17.20
C ASP A 149 -21.98 1.52 -18.58
N LYS A 150 -21.61 2.62 -19.22
CA LYS A 150 -22.01 2.97 -20.59
C LYS A 150 -21.10 2.36 -21.67
N ALA A 151 -20.00 1.75 -21.28
CA ALA A 151 -19.03 1.10 -22.15
C ALA A 151 -19.25 -0.44 -22.13
N PRO A 152 -18.62 -1.19 -23.02
CA PRO A 152 -18.80 -2.66 -23.09
C PRO A 152 -18.01 -3.40 -21.99
N PHE A 153 -17.96 -2.84 -20.79
CA PHE A 153 -17.27 -3.44 -19.64
C PHE A 153 -18.27 -3.84 -18.56
N GLU A 154 -18.05 -4.98 -17.92
CA GLU A 154 -18.66 -5.30 -16.64
C GLU A 154 -17.84 -4.65 -15.54
N VAL A 155 -18.40 -3.66 -14.85
CA VAL A 155 -17.70 -2.91 -13.82
C VAL A 155 -18.20 -3.30 -12.44
N LEU A 156 -17.29 -3.79 -11.61
CA LEU A 156 -17.55 -4.18 -10.23
C LEU A 156 -16.84 -3.22 -9.30
N MET A 157 -17.39 -3.03 -8.10
CA MET A 157 -16.78 -2.20 -7.06
C MET A 157 -16.54 -3.02 -5.80
N THR A 158 -15.40 -2.84 -5.13
CA THR A 158 -15.11 -3.46 -3.84
C THR A 158 -16.08 -3.00 -2.76
N ARG A 159 -16.48 -1.74 -2.79
CA ARG A 159 -17.54 -1.16 -1.95
C ARG A 159 -18.31 -0.09 -2.69
N GLN A 160 -19.61 0.03 -2.38
CA GLN A 160 -20.51 1.04 -2.92
C GLN A 160 -21.13 1.90 -1.79
N ASP A 161 -20.71 1.67 -0.57
CA ASP A 161 -21.14 2.34 0.65
C ASP A 161 -19.95 2.56 1.62
N ASP A 162 -20.19 3.21 2.75
CA ASP A 162 -19.19 3.43 3.80
C ASP A 162 -19.08 2.19 4.70
N ARG A 163 -18.42 1.14 4.21
CA ARG A 163 -18.14 -0.08 4.97
C ARG A 163 -16.65 -0.39 5.04
N THR A 164 -16.24 -1.03 6.13
CA THR A 164 -14.86 -1.50 6.29
C THR A 164 -14.60 -2.73 5.43
N MET A 165 -13.53 -2.70 4.66
CA MET A 165 -13.07 -3.82 3.84
C MET A 165 -11.55 -3.94 3.94
N THR A 166 -11.06 -5.10 4.41
CA THR A 166 -9.61 -5.32 4.54
C THR A 166 -8.95 -5.50 3.16
N LEU A 167 -7.63 -5.28 3.09
CA LEU A 167 -6.87 -5.40 1.82
C LEU A 167 -7.04 -6.79 1.21
N GLU A 168 -7.00 -7.85 2.03
CA GLU A 168 -7.18 -9.23 1.58
C GLU A 168 -8.56 -9.46 0.95
N LYS A 169 -9.62 -8.85 1.51
CA LYS A 169 -10.97 -8.95 0.95
C LYS A 169 -11.11 -8.22 -0.38
N ARG A 170 -10.42 -7.07 -0.55
CA ARG A 170 -10.38 -6.35 -1.83
C ARG A 170 -9.72 -7.19 -2.91
N VAL A 171 -8.56 -7.76 -2.60
CA VAL A 171 -7.83 -8.69 -3.47
C VAL A 171 -8.66 -9.93 -3.79
N ALA A 172 -9.20 -10.60 -2.77
CA ALA A 172 -10.03 -11.79 -2.96
C ALA A 172 -11.28 -11.49 -3.80
N PHE A 173 -11.89 -10.31 -3.65
CA PHE A 173 -13.01 -9.87 -4.47
C PHE A 173 -12.63 -9.77 -5.95
N ALA A 174 -11.50 -9.12 -6.27
CA ALA A 174 -11.02 -8.99 -7.64
C ALA A 174 -10.69 -10.35 -8.26
N ASN A 175 -9.95 -11.21 -7.55
CA ASN A 175 -9.53 -12.52 -8.04
C ASN A 175 -10.72 -13.47 -8.22
N SER A 176 -11.64 -13.56 -7.23
CA SER A 176 -12.81 -14.44 -7.31
C SER A 176 -13.78 -14.06 -8.43
N ASN A 177 -13.85 -12.78 -8.77
CA ASN A 177 -14.63 -12.29 -9.89
C ASN A 177 -13.87 -12.38 -11.23
N ARG A 178 -12.61 -12.88 -11.25
CA ARG A 178 -11.79 -12.97 -12.46
C ARG A 178 -11.74 -11.65 -13.23
N ALA A 179 -11.42 -10.58 -12.51
CA ALA A 179 -11.28 -9.27 -13.12
C ALA A 179 -10.11 -9.25 -14.12
N ASP A 180 -10.27 -8.50 -15.20
CA ASP A 180 -9.19 -8.26 -16.16
C ASP A 180 -8.33 -7.07 -15.76
N LEU A 181 -8.89 -6.12 -14.98
CA LEU A 181 -8.18 -4.98 -14.42
C LEU A 181 -8.61 -4.71 -12.97
N PHE A 182 -7.67 -4.28 -12.15
CA PHE A 182 -7.91 -3.78 -10.80
C PHE A 182 -7.36 -2.36 -10.66
N ILE A 183 -8.22 -1.41 -10.25
CA ILE A 183 -7.85 0.00 -10.11
C ILE A 183 -8.28 0.48 -8.74
N SER A 184 -7.30 0.73 -7.85
CA SER A 184 -7.51 1.29 -6.52
C SER A 184 -7.37 2.80 -6.56
N ILE A 185 -8.31 3.52 -5.95
CA ILE A 185 -8.37 4.99 -5.93
C ILE A 185 -8.15 5.48 -4.50
N HIS A 186 -7.12 6.30 -4.32
CA HIS A 186 -6.67 6.88 -3.07
C HIS A 186 -6.43 8.38 -3.19
N ILE A 187 -6.29 9.05 -2.03
CA ILE A 187 -5.91 10.45 -1.89
C ILE A 187 -4.76 10.53 -0.90
N ASN A 188 -3.62 10.96 -1.36
CA ASN A 188 -2.37 10.98 -0.62
C ASN A 188 -2.41 11.87 0.64
N TRP A 189 -1.43 11.65 1.51
CA TRP A 189 -1.03 12.56 2.57
C TRP A 189 0.48 12.76 2.49
N THR A 190 0.94 13.96 2.13
CA THR A 190 2.35 14.23 1.90
C THR A 190 2.89 15.32 2.81
N GLU A 191 4.20 15.25 3.06
CA GLU A 191 4.98 16.32 3.67
C GLU A 191 6.18 16.64 2.76
N PRO A 192 6.54 17.92 2.58
CA PRO A 192 5.84 19.10 3.10
C PRO A 192 4.47 19.32 2.44
N ARG A 193 3.55 20.00 3.13
CA ARG A 193 2.14 20.16 2.74
C ARG A 193 1.92 21.01 1.49
N GLU A 194 2.92 21.78 1.08
CA GLU A 194 2.89 22.59 -0.14
C GLU A 194 2.91 21.73 -1.41
N ILE A 195 3.30 20.47 -1.28
CA ILE A 195 3.37 19.54 -2.40
C ILE A 195 1.96 19.07 -2.76
N ARG A 196 1.64 19.12 -4.06
CA ARG A 196 0.33 18.76 -4.62
C ARG A 196 0.51 17.63 -5.64
N PRO A 197 0.85 16.40 -5.21
CA PRO A 197 1.30 15.34 -6.07
C PRO A 197 0.14 14.66 -6.80
N LEU A 198 0.39 14.31 -8.06
CA LEU A 198 -0.33 13.30 -8.81
C LEU A 198 0.62 12.13 -9.03
N GLU A 199 0.29 10.96 -8.49
CA GLU A 199 1.11 9.76 -8.57
C GLU A 199 0.26 8.56 -9.00
N THR A 200 0.87 7.64 -9.73
CA THR A 200 0.22 6.37 -10.09
C THR A 200 1.19 5.24 -9.83
N TYR A 201 0.74 4.25 -9.08
CA TYR A 201 1.59 3.16 -8.64
C TYR A 201 1.16 1.83 -9.26
N PHE A 202 2.16 1.02 -9.59
CA PHE A 202 2.00 -0.41 -9.85
C PHE A 202 2.95 -1.19 -8.95
N VAL A 203 2.73 -2.50 -8.83
CA VAL A 203 3.49 -3.34 -7.90
C VAL A 203 4.99 -3.35 -8.24
N GLY A 204 5.82 -3.16 -7.23
CA GLY A 204 7.28 -3.25 -7.37
C GLY A 204 8.03 -2.69 -6.17
N PRO A 205 9.35 -2.90 -6.12
CA PRO A 205 10.19 -2.32 -5.10
C PRO A 205 10.31 -0.81 -5.28
N SER A 206 10.55 -0.11 -4.19
CA SER A 206 10.92 1.30 -4.18
C SER A 206 12.09 1.51 -3.22
N ASP A 207 12.96 2.45 -3.56
CA ASP A 207 14.05 2.97 -2.73
C ASP A 207 13.78 4.40 -2.26
N ASP A 208 12.66 5.00 -2.71
CA ASP A 208 12.23 6.32 -2.30
C ASP A 208 11.57 6.28 -0.92
N PRO A 209 12.13 6.99 0.09
CA PRO A 209 11.62 6.95 1.46
C PRO A 209 10.17 7.42 1.59
N ALA A 210 9.73 8.40 0.78
CA ALA A 210 8.37 8.92 0.83
C ALA A 210 7.37 7.85 0.32
N THR A 211 7.69 7.18 -0.78
CA THR A 211 6.90 6.07 -1.33
C THR A 211 6.83 4.88 -0.37
N ILE A 212 7.96 4.55 0.30
CA ILE A 212 7.99 3.47 1.29
C ILE A 212 7.11 3.81 2.50
N LYS A 213 7.17 5.07 2.97
CA LYS A 213 6.32 5.56 4.07
C LYS A 213 4.84 5.46 3.69
N LEU A 214 4.46 5.94 2.50
CA LEU A 214 3.09 5.85 1.99
C LEU A 214 2.62 4.39 1.93
N ALA A 215 3.37 3.51 1.27
CA ALA A 215 3.01 2.09 1.20
C ALA A 215 2.90 1.44 2.58
N SER A 216 3.71 1.85 3.55
CA SER A 216 3.63 1.37 4.93
C SER A 216 2.33 1.81 5.61
N MET A 217 1.88 3.04 5.37
CA MET A 217 0.62 3.57 5.93
C MET A 217 -0.58 2.82 5.34
N GLU A 218 -0.64 2.68 4.02
CA GLU A 218 -1.72 1.95 3.33
C GLU A 218 -1.77 0.47 3.72
N ASN A 219 -0.62 -0.15 3.93
CA ASN A 219 -0.52 -1.56 4.31
C ASN A 219 -0.89 -1.85 5.77
N GLN A 220 -1.05 -0.84 6.64
CA GLN A 220 -1.45 -1.05 8.05
C GLN A 220 -2.84 -1.68 8.18
N GLU A 221 -3.67 -1.56 7.17
CA GLU A 221 -5.00 -2.17 7.12
C GLU A 221 -4.98 -3.67 6.83
N SER A 222 -3.81 -4.26 6.57
CA SER A 222 -3.68 -5.68 6.31
C SER A 222 -3.74 -6.51 7.59
N GLY A 223 -4.38 -7.68 7.49
CA GLY A 223 -4.34 -8.70 8.54
C GLY A 223 -3.06 -9.55 8.53
N TYR A 224 -2.12 -9.27 7.62
CA TYR A 224 -0.89 -10.07 7.49
C TYR A 224 0.06 -9.86 8.66
N SER A 225 0.61 -10.95 9.16
CA SER A 225 1.76 -10.92 10.06
C SER A 225 3.02 -10.43 9.33
N LEU A 226 4.03 -9.96 10.08
CA LEU A 226 5.30 -9.52 9.49
C LEU A 226 6.00 -10.59 8.64
N SER A 227 5.83 -11.88 8.99
CA SER A 227 6.41 -12.99 8.23
C SER A 227 5.66 -13.25 6.92
N GLU A 228 4.35 -13.06 6.91
CA GLU A 228 3.53 -13.14 5.69
C GLU A 228 3.81 -11.97 4.76
N TYR A 229 3.91 -10.76 5.33
CA TYR A 229 4.29 -9.56 4.59
C TYR A 229 5.63 -9.74 3.86
N ARG A 230 6.66 -10.29 4.54
CA ARG A 230 7.96 -10.57 3.92
C ARG A 230 7.85 -11.55 2.76
N ARG A 231 7.10 -12.66 2.93
CA ARG A 231 6.87 -13.65 1.85
C ARG A 231 6.12 -13.04 0.65
N VAL A 232 5.21 -12.12 0.92
CA VAL A 232 4.48 -11.40 -0.12
C VAL A 232 5.40 -10.46 -0.89
N LEU A 233 6.26 -9.70 -0.21
CA LEU A 233 7.26 -8.84 -0.85
C LEU A 233 8.26 -9.61 -1.71
N GLU A 234 8.68 -10.80 -1.30
CA GLU A 234 9.57 -11.66 -2.08
C GLU A 234 8.95 -12.09 -3.42
N LYS A 235 7.62 -12.22 -3.50
CA LYS A 235 6.89 -12.55 -4.73
C LYS A 235 6.78 -11.39 -5.73
N ILE A 236 6.91 -10.15 -5.30
CA ILE A 236 6.83 -8.95 -6.16
C ILE A 236 7.82 -9.00 -7.34
N TYR A 237 8.94 -9.67 -7.16
CA TYR A 237 9.98 -9.75 -8.20
C TYR A 237 9.68 -10.71 -9.35
N ILE A 238 8.64 -11.56 -9.22
CA ILE A 238 8.32 -12.63 -10.17
C ILE A 238 7.04 -12.29 -10.96
N ASP A 239 6.46 -11.11 -10.75
CA ASP A 239 5.17 -10.77 -11.36
C ASP A 239 5.32 -10.45 -12.86
N THR A 240 4.85 -11.37 -13.70
CA THR A 240 4.82 -11.23 -15.17
C THR A 240 3.81 -10.16 -15.64
N ARG A 241 2.85 -9.75 -14.79
CA ARG A 241 1.81 -8.73 -15.09
C ARG A 241 2.31 -7.30 -14.86
N ARG A 242 3.56 -7.16 -14.44
CA ARG A 242 4.15 -5.87 -14.10
C ARG A 242 4.20 -4.92 -15.31
N ASP A 243 4.44 -5.45 -16.50
CA ASP A 243 4.53 -4.64 -17.71
C ASP A 243 3.13 -4.17 -18.17
N GLU A 244 2.11 -5.00 -18.06
CA GLU A 244 0.72 -4.65 -18.30
C GLU A 244 0.22 -3.62 -17.27
N SER A 245 0.52 -3.82 -15.99
CA SER A 245 0.20 -2.85 -14.92
C SER A 245 0.88 -1.50 -15.18
N ARG A 246 2.15 -1.50 -15.61
CA ARG A 246 2.87 -0.27 -16.00
C ARG A 246 2.21 0.44 -17.17
N ASN A 247 1.77 -0.30 -18.18
CA ASN A 247 1.12 0.26 -19.36
C ASN A 247 -0.26 0.83 -18.99
N LEU A 248 -1.06 0.13 -18.18
CA LEU A 248 -2.31 0.63 -17.62
C LEU A 248 -2.08 1.92 -16.83
N ALA A 249 -1.09 1.93 -15.93
CA ALA A 249 -0.72 3.09 -15.13
C ALA A 249 -0.36 4.30 -16.01
N LYS A 250 0.44 4.09 -17.06
CA LYS A 250 0.82 5.18 -17.99
C LYS A 250 -0.37 5.78 -18.71
N ASN A 251 -1.30 4.97 -19.19
CA ASN A 251 -2.48 5.45 -19.92
C ASN A 251 -3.38 6.28 -18.99
N ILE A 252 -3.68 5.78 -17.80
CA ILE A 252 -4.55 6.48 -16.86
C ILE A 252 -3.87 7.75 -16.31
N HIS A 253 -2.58 7.66 -15.95
CA HIS A 253 -1.82 8.80 -15.43
C HIS A 253 -1.75 9.96 -16.45
N ALA A 254 -1.54 9.66 -17.73
CA ALA A 254 -1.48 10.66 -18.77
C ALA A 254 -2.80 11.43 -18.89
N GLU A 255 -3.93 10.75 -18.92
CA GLU A 255 -5.27 11.36 -18.97
C GLU A 255 -5.56 12.19 -17.71
N LEU A 256 -5.22 11.65 -16.51
CA LEU A 256 -5.34 12.39 -15.25
C LEU A 256 -4.54 13.69 -15.28
N TYR A 257 -3.26 13.60 -15.63
CA TYR A 257 -2.40 14.78 -15.66
C TYR A 257 -2.90 15.85 -16.65
N GLN A 258 -3.28 15.47 -17.86
CA GLN A 258 -3.82 16.41 -18.84
C GLN A 258 -5.11 17.08 -18.35
N ALA A 259 -6.05 16.31 -17.80
CA ALA A 259 -7.31 16.83 -17.34
C ALA A 259 -7.16 17.75 -16.13
N LEU A 260 -6.33 17.36 -15.16
CA LEU A 260 -6.18 18.10 -13.90
C LEU A 260 -5.27 19.30 -14.03
N LYS A 261 -4.19 19.24 -14.83
CA LYS A 261 -3.28 20.36 -15.05
C LYS A 261 -3.97 21.60 -15.63
N ALA A 262 -5.02 21.40 -16.41
CA ALA A 262 -5.82 22.49 -16.98
C ALA A 262 -6.57 23.33 -15.92
N VAL A 263 -6.93 22.73 -14.78
CA VAL A 263 -7.71 23.36 -13.69
C VAL A 263 -6.88 23.53 -12.41
N ASN A 264 -5.75 22.88 -12.33
CA ASN A 264 -4.80 22.92 -11.22
C ASN A 264 -3.37 23.17 -11.75
N PRO A 265 -2.99 24.42 -12.04
CA PRO A 265 -1.69 24.73 -12.62
C PRO A 265 -0.49 24.41 -11.74
N THR A 266 -0.69 24.26 -10.44
CA THR A 266 0.36 23.92 -9.44
C THR A 266 0.50 22.42 -9.22
N LEU A 267 -0.30 21.58 -9.90
CA LEU A 267 -0.24 20.14 -9.81
C LEU A 267 1.17 19.62 -10.11
N ASP A 268 1.74 18.87 -9.15
CA ASP A 268 3.07 18.26 -9.24
C ASP A 268 2.96 16.86 -9.86
N ASN A 269 3.38 16.73 -11.10
CA ASN A 269 3.37 15.46 -11.82
C ASN A 269 4.55 14.59 -11.39
N ARG A 270 4.31 13.63 -10.51
CA ARG A 270 5.31 12.67 -10.05
C ARG A 270 5.35 11.38 -10.85
N GLY A 271 4.44 11.23 -11.79
CA GLY A 271 4.45 10.17 -12.79
C GLY A 271 4.03 8.80 -12.27
N VAL A 272 4.43 7.79 -13.05
CA VAL A 272 4.18 6.38 -12.77
C VAL A 272 5.36 5.78 -12.02
N ARG A 273 5.09 5.19 -10.86
CA ARG A 273 6.09 4.71 -9.90
C ARG A 273 5.81 3.27 -9.49
N THR A 274 6.73 2.67 -8.76
CA THR A 274 6.55 1.36 -8.13
C THR A 274 6.49 1.49 -6.61
N ALA A 275 5.61 0.69 -5.99
CA ALA A 275 5.55 0.57 -4.54
C ALA A 275 5.03 -0.83 -4.13
N PRO A 276 5.38 -1.28 -2.90
CA PRO A 276 4.96 -2.57 -2.39
C PRO A 276 3.58 -2.49 -1.70
N PHE A 277 2.56 -1.97 -2.38
CA PHE A 277 1.20 -1.95 -1.87
C PHE A 277 0.60 -3.35 -1.85
N LEU A 278 0.20 -3.83 -0.68
CA LEU A 278 -0.34 -5.18 -0.51
C LEU A 278 -1.62 -5.42 -1.31
N VAL A 279 -2.44 -4.40 -1.46
CA VAL A 279 -3.65 -4.46 -2.28
C VAL A 279 -3.37 -4.78 -3.75
N LEU A 280 -2.16 -4.47 -4.24
CA LEU A 280 -1.74 -4.78 -5.62
C LEU A 280 -1.02 -6.13 -5.72
N VAL A 281 -0.28 -6.51 -4.67
CA VAL A 281 0.59 -7.71 -4.70
C VAL A 281 -0.21 -9.01 -4.86
N GLY A 282 -1.36 -9.09 -4.22
CA GLY A 282 -2.19 -10.30 -4.23
C GLY A 282 -3.12 -10.45 -5.43
N THR A 283 -3.21 -9.43 -6.31
CA THR A 283 -4.09 -9.48 -7.49
C THR A 283 -3.55 -10.41 -8.57
N GLU A 284 -4.45 -11.02 -9.34
CA GLU A 284 -4.12 -11.94 -10.44
C GLU A 284 -4.26 -11.31 -11.83
N MET A 285 -4.48 -10.00 -11.89
CA MET A 285 -4.65 -9.21 -13.10
C MET A 285 -3.75 -7.96 -13.06
N PRO A 286 -3.59 -7.21 -14.17
CA PRO A 286 -2.98 -5.89 -14.16
C PRO A 286 -3.65 -4.99 -13.12
N ALA A 287 -2.84 -4.43 -12.21
CA ALA A 287 -3.33 -3.71 -11.04
C ALA A 287 -2.53 -2.43 -10.80
N ILE A 288 -3.24 -1.36 -10.46
CA ILE A 288 -2.65 -0.05 -10.14
C ILE A 288 -3.34 0.60 -8.94
N LEU A 289 -2.62 1.51 -8.29
CA LEU A 289 -3.14 2.40 -7.27
C LEU A 289 -2.90 3.86 -7.72
N LEU A 290 -3.97 4.63 -7.67
CA LEU A 290 -3.99 6.04 -8.06
C LEU A 290 -3.99 6.91 -6.80
N GLU A 291 -3.00 7.77 -6.65
CA GLU A 291 -2.99 8.90 -5.71
C GLU A 291 -3.35 10.14 -6.51
N VAL A 292 -4.64 10.44 -6.60
CA VAL A 292 -5.16 11.42 -7.55
C VAL A 292 -5.01 12.87 -7.08
N SER A 293 -4.70 13.09 -5.79
CA SER A 293 -4.52 14.38 -5.13
C SER A 293 -3.96 14.15 -3.72
N THR A 294 -4.02 15.17 -2.84
CA THR A 294 -3.61 15.07 -1.43
C THR A 294 -4.56 15.79 -0.50
N LEU A 295 -4.77 15.23 0.70
CA LEU A 295 -5.53 15.88 1.78
C LEU A 295 -4.65 16.69 2.75
N SER A 296 -3.32 16.67 2.57
CA SER A 296 -2.40 17.48 3.38
C SER A 296 -2.32 18.94 2.95
N ASN A 297 -2.84 19.30 1.78
CA ASN A 297 -2.85 20.64 1.23
C ASN A 297 -4.28 21.19 1.13
N GLU A 298 -4.58 22.30 1.80
CA GLU A 298 -5.94 22.84 1.87
C GLU A 298 -6.47 23.34 0.51
N GLU A 299 -5.62 23.85 -0.40
CA GLU A 299 -6.06 24.21 -1.75
C GLU A 299 -6.47 22.97 -2.56
N GLU A 300 -5.82 21.82 -2.34
CA GLU A 300 -6.26 20.53 -2.93
C GLU A 300 -7.57 20.06 -2.30
N VAL A 301 -7.75 20.26 -0.99
CA VAL A 301 -9.01 19.94 -0.31
C VAL A 301 -10.16 20.75 -0.88
N GLU A 302 -9.95 22.06 -1.11
CA GLU A 302 -10.97 22.91 -1.76
C GLU A 302 -11.37 22.40 -3.15
N LEU A 303 -10.40 21.93 -3.94
CA LEU A 303 -10.69 21.29 -5.23
C LEU A 303 -11.42 19.95 -5.05
N LEU A 304 -11.00 19.12 -4.09
CA LEU A 304 -11.57 17.78 -3.86
C LEU A 304 -13.02 17.84 -3.34
N ILE A 305 -13.42 18.87 -2.60
CA ILE A 305 -14.82 19.05 -2.19
C ILE A 305 -15.73 19.54 -3.33
N ASP A 306 -15.14 20.09 -4.41
CA ASP A 306 -15.89 20.46 -5.62
C ASP A 306 -16.31 19.18 -6.39
N PRO A 307 -17.62 18.93 -6.58
CA PRO A 307 -18.09 17.78 -7.32
C PRO A 307 -17.67 17.77 -8.79
N ASP A 308 -17.43 18.94 -9.41
CA ASP A 308 -16.99 19.04 -10.80
C ASP A 308 -15.52 18.64 -10.95
N TYR A 309 -14.68 18.90 -9.94
CA TYR A 309 -13.30 18.42 -9.91
C TYR A 309 -13.25 16.90 -9.80
N ARG A 310 -14.05 16.30 -8.91
CA ARG A 310 -14.16 14.83 -8.79
C ARG A 310 -14.70 14.19 -10.08
N GLU A 311 -15.63 14.84 -10.77
CA GLU A 311 -16.12 14.37 -12.08
C GLU A 311 -15.01 14.42 -13.13
N LYS A 312 -14.14 15.45 -13.15
CA LYS A 312 -12.98 15.49 -14.04
C LYS A 312 -11.99 14.36 -13.77
N ILE A 313 -11.73 14.05 -12.49
CA ILE A 313 -10.90 12.90 -12.11
C ILE A 313 -11.52 11.60 -12.66
N ALA A 314 -12.80 11.38 -12.42
CA ALA A 314 -13.49 10.18 -12.85
C ALA A 314 -13.52 10.03 -14.39
N LEU A 315 -13.75 11.12 -15.12
CA LEU A 315 -13.68 11.13 -16.58
C LEU A 315 -12.27 10.80 -17.10
N ALA A 316 -11.23 11.34 -16.48
CA ALA A 316 -9.85 11.07 -16.87
C ALA A 316 -9.48 9.59 -16.61
N VAL A 317 -9.85 9.03 -15.45
CA VAL A 317 -9.66 7.60 -15.16
C VAL A 317 -10.38 6.74 -16.20
N SER A 318 -11.65 7.04 -16.49
CA SER A 318 -12.45 6.28 -17.45
C SER A 318 -11.88 6.34 -18.88
N ARG A 319 -11.38 7.50 -19.31
CA ARG A 319 -10.69 7.66 -20.60
C ARG A 319 -9.39 6.87 -20.65
N GLY A 320 -8.60 6.91 -19.60
CA GLY A 320 -7.34 6.16 -19.51
C GLY A 320 -7.55 4.65 -19.59
N ILE A 321 -8.60 4.13 -18.96
CA ILE A 321 -9.02 2.72 -19.10
C ILE A 321 -9.39 2.41 -20.55
N GLY A 322 -10.22 3.25 -21.19
CA GLY A 322 -10.61 3.08 -22.58
C GLY A 322 -9.43 3.13 -23.54
N SER A 323 -8.49 4.06 -23.32
CA SER A 323 -7.25 4.19 -24.09
C SER A 323 -6.38 2.93 -23.98
N TYR A 324 -6.23 2.39 -22.75
CA TYR A 324 -5.49 1.16 -22.52
C TYR A 324 -6.15 -0.05 -23.25
N ALA A 325 -7.46 -0.23 -23.10
CA ALA A 325 -8.20 -1.31 -23.77
C ALA A 325 -8.07 -1.26 -25.30
N ASN A 326 -8.19 -0.06 -25.88
CA ASN A 326 -8.03 0.15 -27.32
C ASN A 326 -6.60 -0.16 -27.81
N ASN A 327 -5.57 0.16 -26.99
CA ASN A 327 -4.19 -0.12 -27.34
C ASN A 327 -3.90 -1.63 -27.35
N LEU A 328 -4.48 -2.39 -26.42
CA LEU A 328 -4.37 -3.86 -26.42
C LEU A 328 -4.98 -4.48 -27.65
N ASN A 329 -6.19 -4.07 -28.04
CA ASN A 329 -6.87 -4.59 -29.24
C ASN A 329 -6.06 -4.34 -30.52
N ARG A 330 -5.51 -3.12 -30.68
CA ARG A 330 -4.64 -2.79 -31.84
C ARG A 330 -3.35 -3.61 -31.87
N SER A 331 -2.81 -3.98 -30.71
CA SER A 331 -1.60 -4.79 -30.62
C SER A 331 -1.88 -6.24 -31.01
N ALA A 332 -3.05 -6.78 -30.65
CA ALA A 332 -3.51 -8.10 -31.04
C ALA A 332 -3.74 -8.21 -32.56
N GLU A 333 -4.35 -7.19 -33.18
CA GLU A 333 -4.59 -7.14 -34.64
C GLU A 333 -3.29 -7.06 -35.47
N LYS A 334 -2.21 -6.48 -34.94
CA LYS A 334 -0.91 -6.37 -35.63
C LYS A 334 -0.03 -7.61 -35.45
N GLY A 335 -0.36 -8.49 -34.51
CA GLY A 335 0.39 -9.72 -34.22
C GLY A 335 -0.22 -10.98 -34.85
N SER A 336 -1.43 -10.87 -35.42
CA SER A 336 -2.12 -11.90 -36.23
C SER A 336 -1.82 -11.70 -37.71
#